data_8147cb36a91e8c002bc71639febfc01a
#
_entry.id   8147cb36a91e8c002bc71639febfc01a
#
_cell.length_a   1.000
_cell.length_b   1.000
_cell.length_c   1.000
_cell.angle_alpha   90.00
_cell.angle_beta   90.00
_cell.angle_gamma   90.00
#
_symmetry.space_group_name_H-M   'P 1'
#
loop_
_entity.id
_entity.type
_entity.pdbx_description
1 polymer ?
#
loop_
_entity_poly.entity_id
_entity_poly.type
_entity_poly.pdbx_seq_one_letter_code
_entity_poly.pdbx_strand_id
1 'polypeptide(L)'
;DTLSLHDALPIFDIPVMHDDQHGTAIISAAGLKNALEVAGKDITKAKLVVNGAGAAAISCSKLYMALGVKRENIVMLDSKGVITSDRPNLTPQKALFATDRRDVHTLEEAMVGADVFVGLSKGNILSQDMVRSMADNPIVFALANPIPEISYEDAKASRPDVIMSTGRSDYPNQINNVIGFPYIFRGALDVHARAI
;
A
#
# COMPACT_ATOMS: atom_id res chain seq x y z
N ASP A 1 2.89 20.12 7.51
CA ASP A 1 2.30 19.27 8.58
C ASP A 1 0.83 19.12 8.29
N THR A 2 0.43 17.98 7.74
CA THR A 2 -0.98 17.62 7.59
C THR A 2 -1.50 17.10 8.94
N LEU A 3 -2.55 17.71 9.47
CA LEU A 3 -3.28 17.22 10.64
C LEU A 3 -3.65 15.76 10.40
N SER A 4 -3.21 14.88 11.28
CA SER A 4 -3.67 13.48 11.25
C SER A 4 -5.12 13.39 11.70
N LEU A 5 -5.80 12.29 11.37
CA LEU A 5 -7.16 12.06 11.86
C LEU A 5 -7.23 12.12 13.39
N HIS A 6 -6.19 11.64 14.08
CA HIS A 6 -6.08 11.70 15.54
C HIS A 6 -6.03 13.13 16.10
N ASP A 7 -5.46 14.07 15.33
CA ASP A 7 -5.39 15.47 15.74
C ASP A 7 -6.71 16.21 15.46
N ALA A 8 -7.43 15.80 14.42
CA ALA A 8 -8.67 16.43 14.00
C ALA A 8 -9.90 15.99 14.81
N LEU A 9 -10.01 14.71 15.14
CA LEU A 9 -11.17 14.16 15.86
C LEU A 9 -11.50 14.85 17.20
N PRO A 10 -10.53 15.26 18.03
CA PRO A 10 -10.84 15.97 19.28
C PRO A 10 -11.32 17.41 19.08
N ILE A 11 -11.10 17.99 17.89
CA ILE A 11 -11.35 19.40 17.60
C ILE A 11 -12.73 19.60 16.96
N PHE A 12 -13.18 18.64 16.16
CA PHE A 12 -14.40 18.76 15.35
C PHE A 12 -15.51 17.86 15.90
N ASP A 13 -16.68 18.44 16.16
CA ASP A 13 -17.93 17.71 16.50
C ASP A 13 -18.74 17.39 15.24
N ILE A 14 -18.07 16.87 14.25
CA ILE A 14 -18.64 16.42 12.96
C ILE A 14 -17.92 15.15 12.50
N PRO A 15 -18.51 14.32 11.61
CA PRO A 15 -17.81 13.22 11.00
C PRO A 15 -16.57 13.70 10.23
N VAL A 16 -15.41 13.12 10.54
CA VAL A 16 -14.13 13.48 9.94
C VAL A 16 -13.52 12.27 9.24
N MET A 17 -13.02 12.46 8.03
CA MET A 17 -12.29 11.47 7.26
C MET A 17 -10.98 12.07 6.76
N HIS A 18 -9.91 11.30 6.83
CA HIS A 18 -8.64 11.65 6.19
C HIS A 18 -8.50 10.86 4.90
N ASP A 19 -8.65 11.52 3.75
CA ASP A 19 -8.72 10.87 2.45
C ASP A 19 -7.40 10.20 2.04
N ASP A 20 -6.23 10.83 2.29
CA ASP A 20 -4.93 10.23 2.03
C ASP A 20 -4.70 8.94 2.83
N GLN A 21 -5.39 8.78 3.93
CA GLN A 21 -5.30 7.59 4.78
C GLN A 21 -6.37 6.55 4.38
N HIS A 22 -7.64 6.92 4.44
CA HIS A 22 -8.76 6.00 4.26
C HIS A 22 -9.14 5.81 2.79
N GLY A 23 -9.18 6.90 2.00
CA GLY A 23 -9.45 6.83 0.58
C GLY A 23 -8.38 6.02 -0.16
N THR A 24 -7.10 6.24 0.16
CA THR A 24 -5.99 5.44 -0.39
C THR A 24 -6.14 3.96 -0.02
N ALA A 25 -6.49 3.64 1.23
CA ALA A 25 -6.69 2.26 1.66
C ALA A 25 -7.82 1.58 0.89
N ILE A 26 -8.98 2.24 0.75
CA ILE A 26 -10.16 1.68 0.08
C ILE A 26 -9.85 1.44 -1.40
N ILE A 27 -9.30 2.42 -2.11
CA ILE A 27 -9.08 2.28 -3.55
C ILE A 27 -7.96 1.28 -3.86
N SER A 28 -6.88 1.27 -3.05
CA SER A 28 -5.81 0.29 -3.23
C SER A 28 -6.24 -1.13 -2.88
N ALA A 29 -7.15 -1.30 -1.91
CA ALA A 29 -7.71 -2.60 -1.57
C ALA A 29 -8.62 -3.15 -2.70
N ALA A 30 -9.42 -2.29 -3.32
CA ALA A 30 -10.20 -2.66 -4.50
C ALA A 30 -9.27 -3.06 -5.67
N GLY A 31 -8.22 -2.29 -5.91
CA GLY A 31 -7.19 -2.61 -6.90
C GLY A 31 -6.48 -3.93 -6.60
N LEU A 32 -6.10 -4.17 -5.34
CA LEU A 32 -5.43 -5.41 -4.93
C LEU A 32 -6.31 -6.65 -5.18
N LYS A 33 -7.59 -6.57 -4.80
CA LYS A 33 -8.54 -7.67 -5.01
C LYS A 33 -8.64 -8.04 -6.49
N ASN A 34 -8.83 -7.03 -7.36
CA ASN A 34 -8.95 -7.25 -8.80
C ASN A 34 -7.62 -7.72 -9.42
N ALA A 35 -6.49 -7.15 -9.01
CA ALA A 35 -5.17 -7.55 -9.51
C ALA A 35 -4.81 -9.00 -9.14
N LEU A 36 -5.13 -9.44 -7.92
CA LEU A 36 -4.93 -10.83 -7.49
C LEU A 36 -5.80 -11.80 -8.30
N GLU A 37 -7.06 -11.44 -8.60
CA GLU A 37 -7.94 -12.24 -9.45
C GLU A 37 -7.36 -12.37 -10.87
N VAL A 38 -6.93 -11.27 -11.48
CA VAL A 38 -6.28 -11.27 -12.81
C VAL A 38 -4.98 -12.07 -12.81
N ALA A 39 -4.17 -11.96 -11.75
CA ALA A 39 -2.93 -12.71 -11.59
C ALA A 39 -3.14 -14.20 -11.25
N GLY A 40 -4.36 -14.62 -10.95
CA GLY A 40 -4.68 -15.99 -10.50
C GLY A 40 -4.09 -16.32 -9.12
N LYS A 41 -3.95 -15.32 -8.22
CA LYS A 41 -3.31 -15.47 -6.92
C LYS A 41 -4.34 -15.51 -5.77
N ASP A 42 -4.08 -16.40 -4.81
CA ASP A 42 -4.86 -16.52 -3.58
C ASP A 42 -4.41 -15.44 -2.57
N ILE A 43 -5.34 -14.56 -2.18
CA ILE A 43 -5.08 -13.46 -1.24
C ILE A 43 -4.49 -13.95 0.10
N THR A 44 -4.85 -15.15 0.55
CA THR A 44 -4.38 -15.71 1.82
C THR A 44 -2.94 -16.19 1.77
N LYS A 45 -2.37 -16.34 0.56
CA LYS A 45 -1.01 -16.83 0.30
C LYS A 45 -0.11 -15.74 -0.27
N ALA A 46 -0.68 -14.68 -0.81
CA ALA A 46 0.07 -13.60 -1.45
C ALA A 46 1.06 -12.94 -0.48
N LYS A 47 2.30 -12.79 -0.94
CA LYS A 47 3.40 -12.15 -0.21
C LYS A 47 3.47 -10.68 -0.63
N LEU A 48 3.28 -9.77 0.32
CA LEU A 48 3.22 -8.34 0.10
C LEU A 48 4.46 -7.63 0.65
N VAL A 49 5.03 -6.76 -0.15
CA VAL A 49 6.05 -5.79 0.28
C VAL A 49 5.41 -4.42 0.29
N VAL A 50 5.34 -3.79 1.45
CA VAL A 50 4.79 -2.44 1.63
C VAL A 50 5.92 -1.48 1.95
N ASN A 51 6.25 -0.62 1.01
CA ASN A 51 7.33 0.35 1.18
C ASN A 51 6.78 1.72 1.56
N GLY A 52 6.92 2.02 2.83
CA GLY A 52 6.33 3.11 3.58
C GLY A 52 5.73 2.58 4.87
N ALA A 53 5.75 3.39 5.93
CA ALA A 53 5.19 3.05 7.23
C ALA A 53 4.48 4.26 7.88
N GLY A 54 3.95 5.13 7.02
CA GLY A 54 3.09 6.25 7.39
C GLY A 54 1.62 5.83 7.52
N ALA A 55 0.75 6.81 7.76
CA ALA A 55 -0.68 6.58 7.98
C ALA A 55 -1.36 5.83 6.82
N ALA A 56 -1.06 6.18 5.56
CA ALA A 56 -1.58 5.49 4.39
C ALA A 56 -1.16 4.01 4.35
N ALA A 57 0.15 3.72 4.52
CA ALA A 57 0.67 2.35 4.47
C ALA A 57 0.07 1.46 5.57
N ILE A 58 -0.06 1.99 6.79
CA ILE A 58 -0.69 1.30 7.92
C ILE A 58 -2.16 1.00 7.62
N SER A 59 -2.91 2.00 7.11
CA SER A 59 -4.34 1.83 6.80
C SER A 59 -4.57 0.86 5.64
N CYS A 60 -3.78 0.95 4.57
CA CYS A 60 -3.81 -0.01 3.47
C CYS A 60 -3.58 -1.44 3.97
N SER A 61 -2.51 -1.65 4.75
CA SER A 61 -2.14 -2.97 5.26
C SER A 61 -3.20 -3.56 6.20
N LYS A 62 -3.82 -2.73 7.05
CA LYS A 62 -4.94 -3.17 7.90
C LYS A 62 -6.14 -3.61 7.05
N LEU A 63 -6.48 -2.86 6.02
CA LEU A 63 -7.59 -3.22 5.15
C LEU A 63 -7.28 -4.46 4.31
N TYR A 64 -6.04 -4.64 3.84
CA TYR A 64 -5.61 -5.87 3.15
C TYR A 64 -5.75 -7.09 4.06
N MET A 65 -5.39 -6.97 5.34
CA MET A 65 -5.60 -8.04 6.32
C MET A 65 -7.09 -8.35 6.53
N ALA A 66 -7.93 -7.33 6.60
CA ALA A 66 -9.39 -7.51 6.69
C ALA A 66 -9.99 -8.21 5.45
N LEU A 67 -9.35 -8.08 4.29
CA LEU A 67 -9.72 -8.78 3.05
C LEU A 67 -9.15 -10.21 2.96
N GLY A 68 -8.27 -10.62 3.87
CA GLY A 68 -7.74 -11.98 3.94
C GLY A 68 -6.24 -12.12 3.78
N VAL A 69 -5.49 -11.04 3.55
CA VAL A 69 -4.02 -11.10 3.56
C VAL A 69 -3.55 -11.47 4.96
N LYS A 70 -2.72 -12.50 5.07
CA LYS A 70 -2.16 -12.89 6.34
C LYS A 70 -1.07 -11.91 6.79
N ARG A 71 -1.08 -11.58 8.09
CA ARG A 71 -0.11 -10.66 8.70
C ARG A 71 1.35 -11.07 8.44
N GLU A 72 1.65 -12.35 8.56
CA GLU A 72 2.98 -12.94 8.34
C GLU A 72 3.48 -12.81 6.89
N ASN A 73 2.58 -12.59 5.95
CA ASN A 73 2.90 -12.39 4.53
C ASN A 73 3.17 -10.92 4.17
N ILE A 74 3.05 -9.99 5.12
CA ILE A 74 3.33 -8.57 4.91
C ILE A 74 4.72 -8.25 5.44
N VAL A 75 5.61 -7.79 4.58
CA VAL A 75 6.89 -7.17 4.93
C VAL A 75 6.78 -5.67 4.72
N MET A 76 6.85 -4.91 5.81
CA MET A 76 6.76 -3.45 5.78
C MET A 76 8.14 -2.84 5.96
N LEU A 77 8.41 -1.78 5.17
CA LEU A 77 9.67 -1.03 5.23
C LEU A 77 9.41 0.45 5.53
N ASP A 78 10.36 1.05 6.20
CA ASP A 78 10.47 2.51 6.30
C ASP A 78 11.86 2.98 5.80
N SER A 79 12.20 4.26 6.02
CA SER A 79 13.49 4.83 5.59
C SER A 79 14.73 4.15 6.18
N LYS A 80 14.56 3.27 7.17
CA LYS A 80 15.64 2.52 7.81
C LYS A 80 15.67 1.04 7.37
N GLY A 81 14.87 0.65 6.37
CA GLY A 81 14.74 -0.72 5.89
C GLY A 81 13.55 -1.47 6.50
N VAL A 82 13.61 -2.79 6.49
CA VAL A 82 12.53 -3.66 6.99
C VAL A 82 12.26 -3.39 8.47
N ILE A 83 10.99 -3.32 8.84
CA ILE A 83 10.57 -3.14 10.22
C ILE A 83 10.59 -4.51 10.91
N THR A 84 11.64 -4.74 11.69
CA THR A 84 11.83 -5.98 12.46
C THR A 84 11.42 -5.80 13.93
N SER A 85 11.04 -6.89 14.60
CA SER A 85 10.53 -6.85 15.97
C SER A 85 11.58 -6.45 17.02
N ASP A 86 12.87 -6.58 16.70
CA ASP A 86 14.00 -6.17 17.56
C ASP A 86 14.39 -4.69 17.38
N ARG A 87 13.77 -3.96 16.46
CA ARG A 87 14.06 -2.53 16.28
C ARG A 87 13.59 -1.72 17.50
N PRO A 88 14.47 -0.89 18.07
CA PRO A 88 14.10 -0.02 19.20
C PRO A 88 13.13 1.10 18.75
N ASN A 89 12.32 1.56 19.68
CA ASN A 89 11.46 2.76 19.54
C ASN A 89 10.45 2.67 18.37
N LEU A 90 9.90 1.50 18.11
CA LEU A 90 8.77 1.37 17.19
C LEU A 90 7.51 2.00 17.80
N THR A 91 6.80 2.79 17.00
CA THR A 91 5.44 3.20 17.39
C THR A 91 4.50 1.98 17.44
N PRO A 92 3.43 2.00 18.23
CA PRO A 92 2.47 0.89 18.27
C PRO A 92 1.95 0.48 16.89
N GLN A 93 1.75 1.45 16.00
CA GLN A 93 1.30 1.22 14.63
C GLN A 93 2.32 0.45 13.81
N LYS A 94 3.61 0.81 13.90
CA LYS A 94 4.71 0.11 13.22
C LYS A 94 4.95 -1.27 13.83
N ALA A 95 4.88 -1.39 15.16
CA ALA A 95 5.06 -2.66 15.87
C ALA A 95 4.04 -3.72 15.42
N LEU A 96 2.81 -3.31 15.04
CA LEU A 96 1.82 -4.21 14.46
C LEU A 96 2.34 -4.92 13.21
N PHE A 97 3.21 -4.29 12.43
CA PHE A 97 3.76 -4.81 11.18
C PHE A 97 5.25 -5.23 11.29
N ALA A 98 5.81 -5.23 12.49
CA ALA A 98 7.17 -5.70 12.70
C ALA A 98 7.28 -7.20 12.44
N THR A 99 8.29 -7.64 11.69
CA THR A 99 8.52 -9.05 11.35
C THR A 99 9.66 -9.66 12.18
N ASP A 100 9.58 -10.96 12.44
CA ASP A 100 10.66 -11.74 13.07
C ASP A 100 11.65 -12.30 12.05
N ARG A 101 11.45 -12.07 10.77
CA ARG A 101 12.38 -12.49 9.71
C ARG A 101 13.72 -11.81 9.88
N ARG A 102 14.80 -12.61 9.83
CA ARG A 102 16.20 -12.17 9.98
C ARG A 102 16.98 -12.26 8.66
N ASP A 103 16.34 -12.73 7.62
CA ASP A 103 16.88 -12.95 6.29
C ASP A 103 16.58 -11.77 5.34
N VAL A 104 15.84 -10.75 5.79
CA VAL A 104 15.39 -9.63 4.96
C VAL A 104 15.59 -8.31 5.70
N HIS A 105 16.41 -7.43 5.16
CA HIS A 105 16.77 -6.13 5.75
C HIS A 105 16.50 -4.96 4.80
N THR A 106 16.65 -5.19 3.50
CA THR A 106 16.55 -4.16 2.44
C THR A 106 15.31 -4.36 1.58
N LEU A 107 15.01 -3.35 0.74
CA LEU A 107 13.93 -3.46 -0.23
C LEU A 107 14.24 -4.54 -1.28
N GLU A 108 15.49 -4.59 -1.77
CA GLU A 108 15.93 -5.60 -2.73
C GLU A 108 15.67 -7.01 -2.23
N GLU A 109 16.07 -7.30 -1.00
CA GLU A 109 15.88 -8.62 -0.39
C GLU A 109 14.39 -8.93 -0.19
N ALA A 110 13.59 -7.94 0.19
CA ALA A 110 12.15 -8.12 0.38
C ALA A 110 11.41 -8.42 -0.92
N MET A 111 11.88 -7.87 -2.03
CA MET A 111 11.25 -8.04 -3.35
C MET A 111 11.41 -9.44 -3.94
N VAL A 112 12.42 -10.19 -3.51
CA VAL A 112 12.67 -11.54 -4.03
C VAL A 112 11.49 -12.47 -3.76
N GLY A 113 10.83 -12.94 -4.81
CA GLY A 113 9.66 -13.82 -4.72
C GLY A 113 8.41 -13.17 -4.11
N ALA A 114 8.34 -11.85 -4.01
CA ALA A 114 7.14 -11.13 -3.61
C ALA A 114 6.08 -11.18 -4.73
N ASP A 115 4.82 -11.33 -4.34
CA ASP A 115 3.68 -11.31 -5.26
C ASP A 115 3.20 -9.88 -5.54
N VAL A 116 3.28 -9.02 -4.52
CA VAL A 116 2.73 -7.66 -4.57
C VAL A 116 3.72 -6.68 -3.96
N PHE A 117 3.97 -5.59 -4.67
CA PHE A 117 4.64 -4.40 -4.14
C PHE A 117 3.63 -3.26 -4.01
N VAL A 118 3.62 -2.59 -2.87
CA VAL A 118 2.82 -1.38 -2.61
C VAL A 118 3.75 -0.26 -2.16
N GLY A 119 3.99 0.69 -3.03
CA GLY A 119 4.81 1.88 -2.78
C GLY A 119 3.97 3.04 -2.26
N LEU A 120 4.30 3.53 -1.07
CA LEU A 120 3.62 4.63 -0.37
C LEU A 120 4.65 5.55 0.31
N SER A 121 5.78 5.80 -0.36
CA SER A 121 6.88 6.56 0.24
C SER A 121 7.43 7.64 -0.68
N LYS A 122 8.40 7.34 -1.50
CA LYS A 122 9.05 8.29 -2.42
C LYS A 122 9.34 7.67 -3.78
N GLY A 123 9.42 8.50 -4.80
CA GLY A 123 9.68 8.07 -6.17
C GLY A 123 11.09 7.52 -6.40
N ASN A 124 11.23 6.78 -7.51
CA ASN A 124 12.49 6.28 -8.05
C ASN A 124 13.32 5.40 -7.10
N ILE A 125 12.66 4.53 -6.33
CA ILE A 125 13.32 3.62 -5.38
C ILE A 125 13.22 2.15 -5.79
N LEU A 126 12.33 1.83 -6.73
CA LEU A 126 12.13 0.47 -7.23
C LEU A 126 12.85 0.32 -8.57
N SER A 127 13.84 -0.55 -8.64
CA SER A 127 14.57 -0.84 -9.86
C SER A 127 13.89 -1.91 -10.73
N GLN A 128 14.23 -1.96 -12.01
CA GLN A 128 13.77 -3.04 -12.91
C GLN A 128 14.21 -4.42 -12.40
N ASP A 129 15.41 -4.55 -11.83
CA ASP A 129 15.90 -5.82 -11.30
C ASP A 129 15.11 -6.31 -10.09
N MET A 130 14.68 -5.39 -9.21
CA MET A 130 13.76 -5.72 -8.13
C MET A 130 12.42 -6.25 -8.67
N VAL A 131 11.86 -5.64 -9.74
CA VAL A 131 10.63 -6.14 -10.37
C VAL A 131 10.86 -7.52 -11.00
N ARG A 132 12.02 -7.73 -11.63
CA ARG A 132 12.38 -9.06 -12.21
C ARG A 132 12.50 -10.15 -11.15
N SER A 133 12.92 -9.81 -9.93
CA SER A 133 13.08 -10.77 -8.82
C SER A 133 11.77 -11.21 -8.17
N MET A 134 10.66 -10.54 -8.46
CA MET A 134 9.33 -10.90 -7.93
C MET A 134 8.84 -12.25 -8.47
N ALA A 135 7.82 -12.79 -7.84
CA ALA A 135 7.10 -13.98 -8.28
C ALA A 135 6.46 -13.77 -9.68
N ASP A 136 5.98 -14.85 -10.30
CA ASP A 136 5.28 -14.78 -11.58
C ASP A 136 4.00 -13.95 -11.48
N ASN A 137 3.63 -13.24 -12.56
CA ASN A 137 2.50 -12.32 -12.61
C ASN A 137 2.51 -11.33 -11.44
N PRO A 138 3.61 -10.55 -11.25
CA PRO A 138 3.73 -9.67 -10.10
C PRO A 138 2.81 -8.47 -10.22
N ILE A 139 2.36 -7.99 -9.07
CA ILE A 139 1.50 -6.80 -8.95
C ILE A 139 2.35 -5.67 -8.36
N VAL A 140 2.43 -4.54 -9.06
CA VAL A 140 3.20 -3.37 -8.65
C VAL A 140 2.29 -2.15 -8.57
N PHE A 141 2.04 -1.68 -7.35
CA PHE A 141 1.35 -0.43 -7.06
C PHE A 141 2.38 0.63 -6.65
N ALA A 142 2.79 1.46 -7.60
CA ALA A 142 3.74 2.55 -7.38
C ALA A 142 2.97 3.86 -7.17
N LEU A 143 2.57 4.13 -5.93
CA LEU A 143 1.57 5.15 -5.59
C LEU A 143 2.19 6.45 -5.06
N ALA A 144 3.52 6.58 -5.01
CA ALA A 144 4.16 7.84 -4.64
C ALA A 144 3.82 8.96 -5.63
N ASN A 145 3.58 10.15 -5.11
CA ASN A 145 3.24 11.34 -5.87
C ASN A 145 4.25 12.47 -5.60
N PRO A 146 4.64 13.26 -6.61
CA PRO A 146 4.22 13.21 -8.03
C PRO A 146 4.98 12.17 -8.87
N ILE A 147 6.08 11.62 -8.35
CA ILE A 147 6.94 10.66 -9.04
C ILE A 147 6.71 9.27 -8.43
N PRO A 148 6.29 8.25 -9.22
CA PRO A 148 6.10 6.90 -8.72
C PRO A 148 7.43 6.24 -8.33
N GLU A 149 7.39 5.17 -7.56
CA GLU A 149 8.56 4.38 -7.14
C GLU A 149 9.33 3.79 -8.32
N ILE A 150 8.65 3.47 -9.41
CA ILE A 150 9.18 3.10 -10.72
C ILE A 150 8.24 3.66 -11.79
N SER A 151 8.77 4.07 -12.95
CA SER A 151 7.94 4.50 -14.07
C SER A 151 7.11 3.33 -14.62
N TYR A 152 5.97 3.65 -15.24
CA TYR A 152 5.14 2.62 -15.89
C TYR A 152 5.93 1.90 -16.99
N GLU A 153 6.68 2.66 -17.78
CA GLU A 153 7.51 2.17 -18.88
C GLU A 153 8.60 1.22 -18.39
N ASP A 154 9.34 1.59 -17.34
CA ASP A 154 10.40 0.75 -16.76
C ASP A 154 9.84 -0.54 -16.15
N ALA A 155 8.70 -0.47 -15.46
CA ALA A 155 8.06 -1.65 -14.92
C ALA A 155 7.63 -2.61 -16.03
N LYS A 156 7.00 -2.11 -17.10
CA LYS A 156 6.59 -2.93 -18.27
C LYS A 156 7.77 -3.44 -19.07
N ALA A 157 8.87 -2.68 -19.16
CA ALA A 157 10.10 -3.12 -19.80
C ALA A 157 10.84 -4.19 -18.97
N SER A 158 10.66 -4.21 -17.65
CA SER A 158 11.29 -5.22 -16.81
C SER A 158 10.68 -6.60 -17.00
N ARG A 159 9.34 -6.70 -17.14
CA ARG A 159 8.58 -7.96 -17.27
C ARG A 159 7.26 -7.71 -18.01
N PRO A 160 6.93 -8.53 -19.02
CA PRO A 160 5.68 -8.39 -19.77
C PRO A 160 4.43 -8.76 -18.93
N ASP A 161 4.59 -9.65 -17.95
CA ASP A 161 3.52 -10.18 -17.09
C ASP A 161 3.20 -9.28 -15.90
N VAL A 162 3.93 -8.16 -15.68
CA VAL A 162 3.66 -7.27 -14.55
C VAL A 162 2.30 -6.57 -14.68
N ILE A 163 1.51 -6.64 -13.61
CA ILE A 163 0.29 -5.84 -13.44
C ILE A 163 0.71 -4.55 -12.74
N MET A 164 0.80 -3.47 -13.52
CA MET A 164 1.29 -2.18 -13.05
C MET A 164 0.16 -1.19 -12.83
N SER A 165 0.23 -0.46 -11.72
CA SER A 165 -0.64 0.65 -11.36
C SER A 165 0.15 1.80 -10.77
N THR A 166 -0.32 3.03 -11.01
CA THR A 166 0.21 4.26 -10.41
C THR A 166 -0.92 5.11 -9.85
N GLY A 167 -0.59 6.15 -9.10
CA GLY A 167 -1.55 7.18 -8.66
C GLY A 167 -1.97 8.14 -9.76
N ARG A 168 -1.38 8.07 -10.96
CA ARG A 168 -1.56 9.03 -12.05
C ARG A 168 -2.72 8.64 -12.96
N SER A 169 -3.46 9.64 -13.46
CA SER A 169 -4.60 9.46 -14.37
C SER A 169 -4.19 9.31 -15.85
N ASP A 170 -2.93 9.61 -16.17
CA ASP A 170 -2.38 9.49 -17.53
C ASP A 170 -1.80 8.10 -17.84
N TYR A 171 -1.85 7.19 -16.87
CA TYR A 171 -1.45 5.79 -17.02
C TYR A 171 -2.61 4.82 -16.78
N PRO A 172 -2.56 3.61 -17.36
CA PRO A 172 -3.55 2.56 -17.07
C PRO A 172 -3.58 2.17 -15.59
N ASN A 173 -4.75 1.68 -15.15
CA ASN A 173 -4.95 1.13 -13.79
C ASN A 173 -4.65 2.17 -12.68
N GLN A 174 -5.23 3.36 -12.79
CA GLN A 174 -5.06 4.38 -11.77
C GLN A 174 -5.55 3.90 -10.40
N ILE A 175 -4.70 4.00 -9.37
CA ILE A 175 -5.05 3.84 -7.96
C ILE A 175 -4.75 5.17 -7.25
N ASN A 176 -5.79 5.98 -7.04
CA ASN A 176 -5.70 7.25 -6.36
C ASN A 176 -6.95 7.45 -5.49
N ASN A 177 -6.79 7.99 -4.30
CA ASN A 177 -7.88 8.28 -3.36
C ASN A 177 -8.99 9.14 -3.98
N VAL A 178 -8.65 10.05 -4.89
CA VAL A 178 -9.64 10.90 -5.61
C VAL A 178 -10.73 10.09 -6.31
N ILE A 179 -10.46 8.86 -6.70
CA ILE A 179 -11.46 8.00 -7.35
C ILE A 179 -12.52 7.52 -6.34
N GLY A 180 -12.10 7.27 -5.10
CA GLY A 180 -12.96 6.69 -4.07
C GLY A 180 -13.77 7.71 -3.26
N PHE A 181 -13.20 8.89 -2.98
CA PHE A 181 -13.77 9.80 -2.01
C PHE A 181 -15.21 10.30 -2.35
N PRO A 182 -15.59 10.56 -3.61
CA PRO A 182 -16.96 11.00 -3.90
C PRO A 182 -18.01 9.98 -3.48
N TYR A 183 -17.71 8.71 -3.63
CA TYR A 183 -18.61 7.60 -3.24
C TYR A 183 -18.68 7.42 -1.73
N ILE A 184 -17.56 7.64 -1.02
CA ILE A 184 -17.52 7.62 0.45
C ILE A 184 -18.38 8.76 1.00
N PHE A 185 -18.23 9.98 0.48
CA PHE A 185 -19.07 11.11 0.88
C PHE A 185 -20.54 10.87 0.56
N ARG A 186 -20.84 10.36 -0.62
CA ARG A 186 -22.23 10.05 -0.99
C ARG A 186 -22.84 9.04 -0.02
N GLY A 187 -22.13 7.95 0.28
CA GLY A 187 -22.61 6.94 1.23
C GLY A 187 -22.79 7.50 2.64
N ALA A 188 -21.85 8.31 3.12
CA ALA A 188 -21.95 8.94 4.43
C ALA A 188 -23.16 9.89 4.55
N LEU A 189 -23.43 10.68 3.52
CA LEU A 189 -24.57 11.59 3.47
C LEU A 189 -25.90 10.84 3.38
N ASP A 190 -25.98 9.77 2.59
CA ASP A 190 -27.23 9.01 2.40
C ASP A 190 -27.72 8.36 3.70
N VAL A 191 -26.80 7.96 4.58
CA VAL A 191 -27.14 7.32 5.87
C VAL A 191 -27.04 8.28 7.07
N HIS A 192 -26.75 9.55 6.85
CA HIS A 192 -26.45 10.53 7.91
C HIS A 192 -25.41 9.98 8.90
N ALA A 193 -24.29 9.47 8.37
CA ALA A 193 -23.24 8.86 9.17
C ALA A 193 -22.73 9.80 10.26
N ARG A 194 -22.54 9.28 11.46
CA ARG A 194 -21.95 10.01 12.59
C ARG A 194 -20.44 9.84 12.68
N ALA A 195 -19.88 8.88 11.94
CA ALA A 195 -18.46 8.61 11.79
C ALA A 195 -18.21 7.98 10.43
N ILE A 196 -17.01 8.12 9.92
CA ILE A 196 -16.53 7.53 8.67
C ILE A 196 -15.28 6.69 8.98
#